data_81bb34daf7dd915f50df7c9d9c9100eb
#
_entry.id   81bb34daf7dd915f50df7c9d9c9100eb
#
_cell.length_a   1.000
_cell.length_b   1.000
_cell.length_c   1.000
_cell.angle_alpha   90.00
_cell.angle_beta   90.00
_cell.angle_gamma   90.00
#
_symmetry.space_group_name_H-M   'P 1'
#
loop_
_entity.id
_entity.type
_entity.pdbx_description
1 polymer ?
#
loop_
_entity_poly.entity_id
_entity_poly.type
_entity_poly.pdbx_seq_one_letter_code
_entity_poly.pdbx_strand_id
1 'polypeptide(L)'
;MKIKKTFPVVGMSCASCAARIDKVIHEQPGVYEANINYATAQAQVVYDTEICSVQALKNAVQDAGYDLLTETDQQGEEKAKQIQNEKYRLLKIQTFGAILLSLPIMVISMVFVNIPYMNYVLWFLSTCVVLGFGNRFYLSAWQQLKHGTSNMDTLVANSTGIAYLFSVFNLLFPDFWLSRGITPHLYFEAASGIIAFILLGRLLEERAKQNTSTAIRRLAGLQPKTITIVTGSGEQTVPVSYTHLRAH
;
A
#
# COMPACT_ATOMS: atom_id res chain seq x y z
N MET A 1 0.04 31.17 -13.00
CA MET A 1 0.59 31.57 -11.68
C MET A 1 1.21 30.37 -10.98
N LYS A 2 2.48 30.47 -10.57
CA LYS A 2 3.20 29.35 -9.94
C LYS A 2 2.80 29.19 -8.47
N ILE A 3 2.27 28.04 -8.10
CA ILE A 3 1.87 27.72 -6.72
C ILE A 3 2.51 26.41 -6.25
N LYS A 4 2.73 26.30 -4.93
CA LYS A 4 3.19 25.09 -4.26
C LYS A 4 2.05 24.53 -3.41
N LYS A 5 1.67 23.28 -3.66
CA LYS A 5 0.56 22.63 -2.96
C LYS A 5 0.90 21.20 -2.57
N THR A 6 0.36 20.75 -1.43
CA THR A 6 0.55 19.39 -0.94
C THR A 6 -0.78 18.65 -0.98
N PHE A 7 -0.77 17.46 -1.56
CA PHE A 7 -1.96 16.62 -1.71
C PHE A 7 -1.75 15.27 -1.03
N PRO A 8 -2.71 14.77 -0.25
CA PRO A 8 -2.69 13.40 0.22
C PRO A 8 -2.85 12.41 -0.95
N VAL A 9 -2.05 11.36 -0.96
CA VAL A 9 -2.10 10.30 -1.99
C VAL A 9 -2.57 9.00 -1.37
N VAL A 10 -3.53 8.36 -2.02
CA VAL A 10 -4.11 7.09 -1.60
C VAL A 10 -3.67 5.97 -2.55
N GLY A 11 -3.32 4.81 -2.00
CA GLY A 11 -2.95 3.63 -2.80
C GLY A 11 -1.46 3.34 -2.86
N MET A 12 -0.58 4.23 -2.38
CA MET A 12 0.86 3.96 -2.30
C MET A 12 1.15 2.84 -1.30
N SER A 13 1.60 1.70 -1.80
CA SER A 13 1.93 0.52 -0.98
C SER A 13 3.43 0.21 -0.91
N CYS A 14 4.26 0.93 -1.68
CA CYS A 14 5.70 0.69 -1.74
C CYS A 14 6.45 1.92 -2.29
N ALA A 15 7.78 1.96 -2.11
CA ALA A 15 8.62 3.05 -2.61
C ALA A 15 8.58 3.18 -4.16
N SER A 16 8.48 2.06 -4.88
CA SER A 16 8.33 2.07 -6.34
C SER A 16 7.00 2.70 -6.79
N CYS A 17 5.95 2.60 -5.97
CA CYS A 17 4.69 3.30 -6.21
C CYS A 17 4.87 4.82 -6.12
N ALA A 18 5.63 5.29 -5.11
CA ALA A 18 5.95 6.71 -4.96
C ALA A 18 6.76 7.24 -6.17
N ALA A 19 7.78 6.50 -6.60
CA ALA A 19 8.57 6.85 -7.78
C ALA A 19 7.73 6.91 -9.07
N ARG A 20 6.74 6.01 -9.21
CA ARG A 20 5.83 6.05 -10.35
C ARG A 20 4.91 7.27 -10.34
N ILE A 21 4.34 7.62 -9.17
CA ILE A 21 3.52 8.81 -9.02
C ILE A 21 4.34 10.07 -9.32
N ASP A 22 5.56 10.12 -8.81
CA ASP A 22 6.51 11.21 -9.06
C ASP A 22 6.72 11.41 -10.57
N LYS A 23 7.03 10.34 -11.29
CA LYS A 23 7.20 10.36 -12.74
C LYS A 23 5.95 10.87 -13.46
N VAL A 24 4.78 10.32 -13.14
CA VAL A 24 3.51 10.67 -13.79
C VAL A 24 3.13 12.13 -13.54
N ILE A 25 3.40 12.66 -12.36
CA ILE A 25 3.16 14.07 -12.03
C ILE A 25 4.13 14.98 -12.76
N HIS A 26 5.43 14.61 -12.85
CA HIS A 26 6.43 15.39 -13.59
C HIS A 26 6.16 15.45 -15.11
N GLU A 27 5.53 14.41 -15.67
CA GLU A 27 5.16 14.38 -17.09
C GLU A 27 3.99 15.31 -17.45
N GLN A 28 3.30 15.90 -16.43
CA GLN A 28 2.19 16.81 -16.71
C GLN A 28 2.68 18.20 -17.13
N PRO A 29 2.10 18.78 -18.20
CA PRO A 29 2.43 20.13 -18.63
C PRO A 29 2.17 21.14 -17.51
N GLY A 30 3.14 22.05 -17.30
CA GLY A 30 3.02 23.09 -16.27
C GLY A 30 3.43 22.67 -14.87
N VAL A 31 3.91 21.44 -14.65
CA VAL A 31 4.56 21.00 -13.41
C VAL A 31 6.04 21.33 -13.45
N TYR A 32 6.54 22.02 -12.43
CA TYR A 32 7.94 22.40 -12.30
C TYR A 32 8.71 21.48 -11.34
N GLU A 33 8.05 21.04 -10.28
CA GLU A 33 8.67 20.20 -9.25
C GLU A 33 7.59 19.31 -8.61
N ALA A 34 7.90 18.05 -8.39
CA ALA A 34 7.11 17.14 -7.59
C ALA A 34 8.02 16.45 -6.56
N ASN A 35 7.52 16.25 -5.36
CA ASN A 35 8.20 15.53 -4.31
C ASN A 35 7.20 14.64 -3.60
N ILE A 36 7.36 13.33 -3.77
CA ILE A 36 6.44 12.34 -3.24
C ILE A 36 7.02 11.72 -1.98
N ASN A 37 6.39 11.99 -0.86
CA ASN A 37 6.79 11.42 0.41
C ASN A 37 5.97 10.15 0.72
N TYR A 38 6.64 9.00 0.61
CA TYR A 38 6.02 7.70 0.87
C TYR A 38 5.61 7.50 2.34
N ALA A 39 6.40 8.02 3.29
CA ALA A 39 6.14 7.84 4.73
C ALA A 39 4.92 8.62 5.22
N THR A 40 4.70 9.83 4.68
CA THR A 40 3.55 10.68 5.01
C THR A 40 2.38 10.50 4.06
N ALA A 41 2.56 9.71 2.99
CA ALA A 41 1.60 9.54 1.89
C ALA A 41 1.14 10.87 1.28
N GLN A 42 2.09 11.77 1.02
CA GLN A 42 1.84 13.11 0.49
C GLN A 42 2.65 13.37 -0.77
N ALA A 43 2.02 14.07 -1.73
CA ALA A 43 2.65 14.63 -2.92
C ALA A 43 2.70 16.15 -2.80
N GLN A 44 3.90 16.72 -2.77
CA GLN A 44 4.11 18.16 -2.81
C GLN A 44 4.44 18.53 -4.26
N VAL A 45 3.61 19.36 -4.87
CA VAL A 45 3.71 19.70 -6.29
C VAL A 45 3.80 21.22 -6.44
N VAL A 46 4.76 21.66 -7.26
CA VAL A 46 4.91 23.06 -7.71
C VAL A 46 4.47 23.12 -9.16
N TYR A 47 3.38 23.80 -9.45
CA TYR A 47 2.80 23.83 -10.79
C TYR A 47 2.20 25.19 -11.11
N ASP A 48 1.99 25.44 -12.42
CA ASP A 48 1.31 26.63 -12.91
C ASP A 48 -0.18 26.39 -13.08
N THR A 49 -0.99 27.17 -12.37
CA THR A 49 -2.46 27.02 -12.37
C THR A 49 -3.11 27.39 -13.71
N GLU A 50 -2.43 28.15 -14.57
CA GLU A 50 -2.92 28.51 -15.90
C GLU A 50 -2.70 27.39 -16.93
N ILE A 51 -1.70 26.51 -16.68
CA ILE A 51 -1.33 25.43 -17.60
C ILE A 51 -1.84 24.07 -17.08
N CYS A 52 -1.73 23.84 -15.78
CA CYS A 52 -2.08 22.56 -15.14
C CYS A 52 -3.18 22.76 -14.10
N SER A 53 -4.29 22.05 -14.27
CA SER A 53 -5.35 22.02 -13.27
C SER A 53 -5.13 20.91 -12.23
N VAL A 54 -5.64 21.11 -11.00
CA VAL A 54 -5.62 20.06 -9.97
C VAL A 54 -6.35 18.80 -10.45
N GLN A 55 -7.36 18.94 -11.28
CA GLN A 55 -8.10 17.80 -11.84
C GLN A 55 -7.25 17.01 -12.85
N ALA A 56 -6.40 17.68 -13.63
CA ALA A 56 -5.46 17.02 -14.54
C ALA A 56 -4.44 16.17 -13.76
N LEU A 57 -3.88 16.73 -12.67
CA LEU A 57 -2.99 15.97 -11.78
C LEU A 57 -3.69 14.76 -11.16
N LYS A 58 -4.95 14.93 -10.73
CA LYS A 58 -5.74 13.82 -10.16
C LYS A 58 -5.97 12.74 -11.21
N ASN A 59 -6.40 13.08 -12.41
CA ASN A 59 -6.65 12.12 -13.47
C ASN A 59 -5.37 11.35 -13.85
N ALA A 60 -4.24 12.03 -13.99
CA ALA A 60 -2.96 11.40 -14.29
C ALA A 60 -2.54 10.39 -13.20
N VAL A 61 -2.75 10.73 -11.93
CA VAL A 61 -2.47 9.82 -10.82
C VAL A 61 -3.47 8.65 -10.78
N GLN A 62 -4.74 8.88 -11.12
CA GLN A 62 -5.76 7.83 -11.22
C GLN A 62 -5.49 6.87 -12.38
N ASP A 63 -5.06 7.36 -13.54
CA ASP A 63 -4.65 6.53 -14.68
C ASP A 63 -3.45 5.64 -14.35
N ALA A 64 -2.60 6.08 -13.43
CA ALA A 64 -1.49 5.27 -12.90
C ALA A 64 -1.92 4.24 -11.86
N GLY A 65 -3.22 4.21 -11.46
CA GLY A 65 -3.78 3.25 -10.49
C GLY A 65 -3.72 3.71 -9.03
N TYR A 66 -3.55 5.02 -8.79
CA TYR A 66 -3.53 5.64 -7.47
C TYR A 66 -4.63 6.71 -7.37
N ASP A 67 -4.81 7.34 -6.22
CA ASP A 67 -5.75 8.45 -6.09
C ASP A 67 -5.11 9.65 -5.39
N LEU A 68 -5.42 10.85 -5.88
CA LEU A 68 -4.97 12.13 -5.34
C LEU A 68 -6.18 12.85 -4.72
N LEU A 69 -6.13 13.08 -3.41
CA LEU A 69 -7.17 13.82 -2.73
C LEU A 69 -6.96 15.33 -2.95
N THR A 70 -7.89 15.94 -3.66
CA THR A 70 -7.79 17.34 -4.09
C THR A 70 -8.37 18.33 -3.06
N GLU A 71 -9.12 17.81 -2.09
CA GLU A 71 -9.62 18.61 -0.98
C GLU A 71 -8.44 19.01 -0.08
N THR A 72 -8.10 20.30 -0.09
CA THR A 72 -6.88 20.84 0.53
C THR A 72 -7.11 21.29 1.98
N ASP A 73 -8.35 21.21 2.47
CA ASP A 73 -8.74 21.65 3.80
C ASP A 73 -8.66 20.51 4.83
N GLN A 74 -8.84 20.87 6.10
CA GLN A 74 -8.87 19.94 7.23
C GLN A 74 -9.77 18.72 6.99
N GLN A 75 -10.82 18.86 6.21
CA GLN A 75 -11.71 17.77 5.80
C GLN A 75 -11.03 16.73 4.89
N GLY A 76 -10.15 17.15 3.98
CA GLY A 76 -9.37 16.24 3.12
C GLY A 76 -8.37 15.40 3.93
N GLU A 77 -7.71 16.02 4.93
CA GLU A 77 -6.81 15.29 5.83
C GLU A 77 -7.56 14.31 6.75
N GLU A 78 -8.75 14.69 7.22
CA GLU A 78 -9.58 13.80 8.05
C GLU A 78 -10.09 12.60 7.26
N LYS A 79 -10.55 12.82 6.03
CA LYS A 79 -10.94 11.73 5.12
C LYS A 79 -9.77 10.80 4.81
N ALA A 80 -8.57 11.34 4.53
CA ALA A 80 -7.38 10.54 4.31
C ALA A 80 -7.03 9.67 5.52
N LYS A 81 -7.14 10.22 6.74
CA LYS A 81 -6.92 9.47 7.99
C LYS A 81 -7.97 8.37 8.18
N GLN A 82 -9.24 8.66 7.91
CA GLN A 82 -10.32 7.66 8.01
C GLN A 82 -10.07 6.50 7.05
N ILE A 83 -9.79 6.77 5.78
CA ILE A 83 -9.46 5.75 4.76
C ILE A 83 -8.24 4.93 5.19
N GLN A 84 -7.21 5.58 5.73
CA GLN A 84 -6.01 4.89 6.20
C GLN A 84 -6.29 4.00 7.41
N ASN A 85 -7.08 4.46 8.37
CA ASN A 85 -7.48 3.69 9.54
C ASN A 85 -8.34 2.46 9.18
N GLU A 86 -9.28 2.61 8.26
CA GLU A 86 -10.08 1.51 7.74
C GLU A 86 -9.21 0.46 7.03
N LYS A 87 -8.29 0.90 6.16
CA LYS A 87 -7.32 0.02 5.49
C LYS A 87 -6.45 -0.72 6.50
N TYR A 88 -5.96 -0.04 7.53
CA TYR A 88 -5.16 -0.66 8.59
C TYR A 88 -5.97 -1.71 9.38
N ARG A 89 -7.23 -1.40 9.72
CA ARG A 89 -8.13 -2.34 10.40
C ARG A 89 -8.40 -3.59 9.57
N LEU A 90 -8.69 -3.42 8.28
CA LEU A 90 -8.88 -4.54 7.35
C LEU A 90 -7.61 -5.38 7.21
N LEU A 91 -6.46 -4.73 7.05
CA LEU A 91 -5.17 -5.40 6.96
C LEU A 91 -4.88 -6.21 8.23
N LYS A 92 -5.18 -5.66 9.41
CA LYS A 92 -5.04 -6.37 10.68
C LYS A 92 -5.90 -7.64 10.72
N ILE A 93 -7.18 -7.56 10.34
CA ILE A 93 -8.10 -8.72 10.31
C ILE A 93 -7.59 -9.77 9.32
N GLN A 94 -7.18 -9.35 8.11
CA GLN A 94 -6.64 -10.24 7.09
C GLN A 94 -5.37 -10.95 7.56
N THR A 95 -4.45 -10.22 8.20
CA THR A 95 -3.19 -10.77 8.70
C THR A 95 -3.45 -11.82 9.79
N PHE A 96 -4.28 -11.49 10.78
CA PHE A 96 -4.59 -12.44 11.87
C PHE A 96 -5.34 -13.66 11.33
N GLY A 97 -6.30 -13.49 10.42
CA GLY A 97 -7.01 -14.58 9.79
C GLY A 97 -6.10 -15.49 8.97
N ALA A 98 -5.22 -14.91 8.17
CA ALA A 98 -4.24 -15.66 7.39
C ALA A 98 -3.27 -16.46 8.28
N ILE A 99 -2.73 -15.86 9.35
CA ILE A 99 -1.85 -16.54 10.30
C ILE A 99 -2.58 -17.68 11.01
N LEU A 100 -3.80 -17.42 11.49
CA LEU A 100 -4.61 -18.41 12.20
C LEU A 100 -4.89 -19.65 11.35
N LEU A 101 -5.10 -19.51 10.04
CA LEU A 101 -5.30 -20.62 9.12
C LEU A 101 -3.98 -21.23 8.62
N SER A 102 -2.93 -20.44 8.43
CA SER A 102 -1.65 -20.94 7.92
C SER A 102 -0.89 -21.79 8.94
N LEU A 103 -1.01 -21.50 10.23
CA LEU A 103 -0.38 -22.29 11.28
C LEU A 103 -0.86 -23.76 11.29
N PRO A 104 -2.17 -24.06 11.31
CA PRO A 104 -2.65 -25.43 11.20
C PRO A 104 -2.21 -26.11 9.88
N ILE A 105 -2.23 -25.39 8.76
CA ILE A 105 -1.78 -25.92 7.46
C ILE A 105 -0.32 -26.40 7.57
N MET A 106 0.55 -25.57 8.17
CA MET A 106 1.96 -25.89 8.35
C MET A 106 2.15 -27.10 9.26
N VAL A 107 1.44 -27.16 10.40
CA VAL A 107 1.52 -28.28 11.34
C VAL A 107 1.01 -29.58 10.70
N ILE A 108 -0.14 -29.54 10.01
CA ILE A 108 -0.74 -30.70 9.37
C ILE A 108 0.18 -31.22 8.26
N SER A 109 0.74 -30.32 7.44
CA SER A 109 1.66 -30.67 6.36
C SER A 109 2.94 -31.36 6.88
N MET A 110 3.43 -31.00 8.07
CA MET A 110 4.64 -31.62 8.64
C MET A 110 4.37 -32.92 9.38
N VAL A 111 3.23 -33.03 10.09
CA VAL A 111 2.95 -34.16 10.99
C VAL A 111 2.19 -35.28 10.27
N PHE A 112 1.27 -34.94 9.37
CA PHE A 112 0.31 -35.89 8.77
C PHE A 112 0.59 -36.14 7.28
N VAL A 113 1.84 -36.20 6.87
CA VAL A 113 2.29 -36.36 5.46
C VAL A 113 1.68 -37.58 4.74
N ASN A 114 1.36 -38.67 5.46
CA ASN A 114 0.96 -39.94 4.88
C ASN A 114 -0.54 -40.24 4.90
N ILE A 115 -1.41 -39.26 5.27
CA ILE A 115 -2.85 -39.47 5.35
C ILE A 115 -3.51 -38.85 4.12
N PRO A 116 -4.01 -39.65 3.14
CA PRO A 116 -4.53 -39.11 1.86
C PRO A 116 -5.70 -38.15 2.01
N TYR A 117 -6.59 -38.37 2.99
CA TYR A 117 -7.72 -37.47 3.26
C TYR A 117 -7.27 -36.10 3.80
N MET A 118 -6.13 -36.02 4.46
CA MET A 118 -5.60 -34.79 5.02
C MET A 118 -5.17 -33.80 3.92
N ASN A 119 -4.76 -34.29 2.77
CA ASN A 119 -4.41 -33.46 1.62
C ASN A 119 -5.59 -32.63 1.10
N TYR A 120 -6.80 -33.17 1.15
CA TYR A 120 -8.02 -32.41 0.78
C TYR A 120 -8.36 -31.33 1.82
N VAL A 121 -8.08 -31.59 3.11
CA VAL A 121 -8.23 -30.59 4.17
C VAL A 121 -7.22 -29.47 3.98
N LEU A 122 -5.96 -29.79 3.66
CA LEU A 122 -4.92 -28.81 3.34
C LEU A 122 -5.32 -27.98 2.13
N TRP A 123 -5.84 -28.59 1.08
CA TRP A 123 -6.35 -27.90 -0.09
C TRP A 123 -7.45 -26.91 0.27
N PHE A 124 -8.46 -27.33 1.02
CA PHE A 124 -9.57 -26.46 1.43
C PHE A 124 -9.09 -25.27 2.27
N LEU A 125 -8.28 -25.51 3.30
CA LEU A 125 -7.73 -24.46 4.15
C LEU A 125 -6.82 -23.48 3.37
N SER A 126 -5.95 -24.02 2.51
CA SER A 126 -5.08 -23.20 1.66
C SER A 126 -5.90 -22.35 0.68
N THR A 127 -6.98 -22.92 0.11
CA THR A 127 -7.91 -22.15 -0.75
C THR A 127 -8.50 -20.94 -0.02
N CYS A 128 -8.92 -21.13 1.22
CA CYS A 128 -9.42 -20.02 2.05
C CYS A 128 -8.34 -18.94 2.27
N VAL A 129 -7.09 -19.33 2.47
CA VAL A 129 -5.99 -18.37 2.65
C VAL A 129 -5.67 -17.68 1.31
N VAL A 130 -5.47 -18.44 0.24
CA VAL A 130 -5.02 -17.92 -1.06
C VAL A 130 -6.08 -17.02 -1.69
N LEU A 131 -7.34 -17.47 -1.76
CA LEU A 131 -8.43 -16.71 -2.37
C LEU A 131 -9.10 -15.72 -1.41
N GLY A 132 -9.20 -16.03 -0.12
CA GLY A 132 -9.83 -15.15 0.86
C GLY A 132 -8.92 -14.00 1.28
N PHE A 133 -7.76 -14.31 1.80
CA PHE A 133 -6.81 -13.30 2.32
C PHE A 133 -5.79 -12.82 1.28
N GLY A 134 -5.48 -13.66 0.27
CA GLY A 134 -4.56 -13.34 -0.82
C GLY A 134 -5.17 -12.55 -1.97
N ASN A 135 -6.50 -12.42 -2.06
CA ASN A 135 -7.22 -11.79 -3.17
C ASN A 135 -6.66 -10.42 -3.56
N ARG A 136 -6.27 -9.61 -2.60
CA ARG A 136 -5.69 -8.29 -2.83
C ARG A 136 -4.44 -8.33 -3.70
N PHE A 137 -3.58 -9.35 -3.53
CA PHE A 137 -2.35 -9.50 -4.32
C PHE A 137 -2.69 -9.83 -5.78
N TYR A 138 -3.65 -10.70 -6.01
CA TYR A 138 -4.10 -11.08 -7.35
C TYR A 138 -4.78 -9.92 -8.09
N LEU A 139 -5.63 -9.15 -7.41
CA LEU A 139 -6.25 -7.96 -7.99
C LEU A 139 -5.22 -6.88 -8.33
N SER A 140 -4.27 -6.62 -7.40
CA SER A 140 -3.18 -5.66 -7.65
C SER A 140 -2.29 -6.12 -8.81
N ALA A 141 -1.92 -7.41 -8.86
CA ALA A 141 -1.14 -7.99 -9.95
C ALA A 141 -1.86 -7.85 -11.30
N TRP A 142 -3.15 -8.12 -11.35
CA TRP A 142 -3.95 -7.97 -12.55
C TRP A 142 -4.01 -6.54 -13.06
N GLN A 143 -4.19 -5.57 -12.17
CA GLN A 143 -4.15 -4.15 -12.51
C GLN A 143 -2.79 -3.74 -13.06
N GLN A 144 -1.69 -4.16 -12.40
CA GLN A 144 -0.33 -3.84 -12.86
C GLN A 144 -0.03 -4.47 -14.24
N LEU A 145 -0.49 -5.70 -14.47
CA LEU A 145 -0.30 -6.37 -15.75
C LEU A 145 -0.98 -5.62 -16.90
N LYS A 146 -2.19 -5.09 -16.68
CA LYS A 146 -2.88 -4.25 -17.68
C LYS A 146 -2.10 -3.01 -18.07
N HIS A 147 -1.29 -2.47 -17.16
CA HIS A 147 -0.46 -1.28 -17.40
C HIS A 147 0.99 -1.64 -17.80
N GLY A 148 1.28 -2.90 -18.10
CA GLY A 148 2.62 -3.36 -18.50
C GLY A 148 3.68 -3.16 -17.41
N THR A 149 3.28 -3.14 -16.12
CA THR A 149 4.18 -2.93 -14.99
C THR A 149 4.09 -4.07 -14.00
N SER A 150 5.11 -4.21 -13.17
CA SER A 150 5.16 -5.20 -12.09
C SER A 150 5.54 -4.53 -10.77
N ASN A 151 5.03 -5.07 -9.69
CA ASN A 151 5.34 -4.66 -8.33
C ASN A 151 5.53 -5.88 -7.43
N MET A 152 5.76 -5.65 -6.13
CA MET A 152 5.88 -6.73 -5.15
C MET A 152 4.64 -7.64 -5.13
N ASP A 153 3.43 -7.09 -5.30
CA ASP A 153 2.19 -7.86 -5.31
C ASP A 153 2.11 -8.81 -6.51
N THR A 154 2.63 -8.39 -7.67
CA THR A 154 2.72 -9.22 -8.87
C THR A 154 3.62 -10.44 -8.63
N LEU A 155 4.76 -10.24 -7.96
CA LEU A 155 5.67 -11.32 -7.61
C LEU A 155 5.01 -12.32 -6.65
N VAL A 156 4.34 -11.81 -5.61
CA VAL A 156 3.61 -12.63 -4.63
C VAL A 156 2.50 -13.42 -5.28
N ALA A 157 1.65 -12.75 -6.09
CA ALA A 157 0.54 -13.41 -6.79
C ALA A 157 1.03 -14.51 -7.73
N ASN A 158 2.11 -14.26 -8.47
CA ASN A 158 2.67 -15.24 -9.40
C ASN A 158 3.25 -16.45 -8.65
N SER A 159 4.09 -16.22 -7.63
CA SER A 159 4.73 -17.31 -6.87
C SER A 159 3.72 -18.16 -6.11
N THR A 160 2.78 -17.53 -5.38
CA THR A 160 1.76 -18.27 -4.62
C THR A 160 0.73 -18.93 -5.54
N GLY A 161 0.38 -18.29 -6.66
CA GLY A 161 -0.53 -18.85 -7.65
C GLY A 161 0.05 -20.08 -8.32
N ILE A 162 1.31 -20.06 -8.75
CA ILE A 162 1.99 -21.21 -9.34
C ILE A 162 2.10 -22.34 -8.33
N ALA A 163 2.54 -22.08 -7.10
CA ALA A 163 2.68 -23.07 -6.04
C ALA A 163 1.31 -23.72 -5.72
N TYR A 164 0.25 -22.93 -5.64
CA TYR A 164 -1.11 -23.40 -5.40
C TYR A 164 -1.64 -24.26 -6.56
N LEU A 165 -1.57 -23.77 -7.79
CA LEU A 165 -2.05 -24.51 -8.98
C LEU A 165 -1.27 -25.80 -9.19
N PHE A 166 0.04 -25.78 -9.00
CA PHE A 166 0.88 -26.98 -9.08
C PHE A 166 0.48 -28.01 -8.01
N SER A 167 0.18 -27.57 -6.79
CA SER A 167 -0.27 -28.47 -5.71
C SER A 167 -1.66 -29.04 -5.99
N VAL A 168 -2.58 -28.25 -6.55
CA VAL A 168 -3.91 -28.74 -6.98
C VAL A 168 -3.77 -29.77 -8.09
N PHE A 169 -2.90 -29.52 -9.08
CA PHE A 169 -2.63 -30.48 -10.14
C PHE A 169 -2.09 -31.81 -9.58
N ASN A 170 -1.11 -31.74 -8.68
CA ASN A 170 -0.51 -32.94 -8.05
C ASN A 170 -1.51 -33.71 -7.18
N LEU A 171 -2.44 -33.01 -6.55
CA LEU A 171 -3.51 -33.63 -5.75
C LEU A 171 -4.54 -34.34 -6.61
N LEU A 172 -4.93 -33.76 -7.74
CA LEU A 172 -5.98 -34.28 -8.62
C LEU A 172 -5.45 -35.36 -9.59
N PHE A 173 -4.18 -35.27 -9.98
CA PHE A 173 -3.57 -36.18 -10.96
C PHE A 173 -2.27 -36.83 -10.41
N PRO A 174 -2.35 -37.56 -9.29
CA PRO A 174 -1.18 -38.21 -8.69
C PRO A 174 -0.54 -39.26 -9.60
N ASP A 175 -1.35 -39.97 -10.39
CA ASP A 175 -0.90 -41.05 -11.28
C ASP A 175 0.02 -40.54 -12.39
N PHE A 176 -0.08 -39.30 -12.77
CA PHE A 176 0.82 -38.68 -13.76
C PHE A 176 2.29 -38.70 -13.31
N TRP A 177 2.54 -38.54 -12.01
CA TRP A 177 3.86 -38.58 -11.43
C TRP A 177 4.29 -39.97 -11.00
N LEU A 178 3.36 -40.75 -10.42
CA LEU A 178 3.62 -42.09 -9.94
C LEU A 178 4.03 -43.02 -11.09
N SER A 179 3.44 -42.87 -12.27
CA SER A 179 3.82 -43.62 -13.49
C SER A 179 5.25 -43.33 -13.96
N ARG A 180 5.83 -42.21 -13.52
CA ARG A 180 7.23 -41.82 -13.79
C ARG A 180 8.19 -42.08 -12.61
N GLY A 181 7.69 -42.75 -11.57
CA GLY A 181 8.51 -43.06 -10.37
C GLY A 181 8.77 -41.84 -9.47
N ILE A 182 8.00 -40.74 -9.63
CA ILE A 182 8.14 -39.50 -8.85
C ILE A 182 6.97 -39.40 -7.87
N THR A 183 7.27 -39.15 -6.58
CA THR A 183 6.25 -38.87 -5.57
C THR A 183 5.79 -37.41 -5.70
N PRO A 184 4.48 -37.14 -5.89
CA PRO A 184 4.00 -35.78 -6.01
C PRO A 184 4.10 -35.05 -4.65
N HIS A 185 4.79 -33.91 -4.63
CA HIS A 185 4.84 -33.03 -3.46
C HIS A 185 3.77 -31.94 -3.55
N LEU A 186 3.14 -31.62 -2.43
CA LEU A 186 2.16 -30.55 -2.30
C LEU A 186 2.83 -29.36 -1.61
N TYR A 187 2.53 -28.14 -2.05
CA TYR A 187 3.12 -26.88 -1.57
C TYR A 187 2.03 -25.94 -1.03
N PHE A 188 0.94 -26.48 -0.48
CA PHE A 188 -0.14 -25.68 0.09
C PHE A 188 0.31 -24.85 1.28
N GLU A 189 1.19 -25.40 2.12
CA GLU A 189 1.80 -24.71 3.27
C GLU A 189 2.70 -23.56 2.81
N ALA A 190 3.45 -23.74 1.73
CA ALA A 190 4.31 -22.70 1.18
C ALA A 190 3.48 -21.53 0.64
N ALA A 191 2.44 -21.82 -0.15
CA ALA A 191 1.57 -20.79 -0.72
C ALA A 191 0.86 -19.98 0.38
N SER A 192 0.29 -20.65 1.39
CA SER A 192 -0.40 -20.00 2.51
C SER A 192 0.56 -19.27 3.44
N GLY A 193 1.73 -19.84 3.72
CA GLY A 193 2.77 -19.24 4.54
C GLY A 193 3.32 -17.94 3.94
N ILE A 194 3.61 -17.92 2.64
CA ILE A 194 4.08 -16.72 1.94
C ILE A 194 3.05 -15.59 2.09
N ILE A 195 1.76 -15.85 1.87
CA ILE A 195 0.69 -14.85 2.01
C ILE A 195 0.63 -14.32 3.45
N ALA A 196 0.66 -15.22 4.45
CA ALA A 196 0.61 -14.83 5.85
C ALA A 196 1.81 -13.97 6.27
N PHE A 197 3.04 -14.35 5.88
CA PHE A 197 4.24 -13.58 6.19
C PHE A 197 4.28 -12.22 5.50
N ILE A 198 3.83 -12.12 4.26
CA ILE A 198 3.79 -10.84 3.54
C ILE A 198 2.72 -9.92 4.13
N LEU A 199 1.55 -10.45 4.49
CA LEU A 199 0.53 -9.66 5.18
C LEU A 199 1.04 -9.16 6.55
N LEU A 200 1.78 -9.99 7.29
CA LEU A 200 2.42 -9.60 8.54
C LEU A 200 3.44 -8.49 8.32
N GLY A 201 4.32 -8.64 7.34
CA GLY A 201 5.31 -7.62 6.98
C GLY A 201 4.65 -6.28 6.64
N ARG A 202 3.57 -6.29 5.86
CA ARG A 202 2.79 -5.08 5.53
C ARG A 202 2.12 -4.46 6.76
N LEU A 203 1.60 -5.28 7.67
CA LEU A 203 1.01 -4.78 8.91
C LEU A 203 2.04 -4.06 9.78
N LEU A 204 3.25 -4.62 9.90
CA LEU A 204 4.35 -4.00 10.65
C LEU A 204 4.82 -2.70 9.97
N GLU A 205 4.94 -2.71 8.65
CA GLU A 205 5.29 -1.53 7.87
C GLU A 205 4.27 -0.39 8.06
N GLU A 206 2.97 -0.70 7.93
CA GLU A 206 1.91 0.31 8.07
C GLU A 206 1.88 0.88 9.50
N ARG A 207 2.11 0.03 10.51
CA ARG A 207 2.24 0.48 11.90
C ARG A 207 3.44 1.41 12.10
N ALA A 208 4.57 1.10 11.47
CA ALA A 208 5.76 1.97 11.54
C ALA A 208 5.51 3.33 10.88
N LYS A 209 4.85 3.37 9.71
CA LYS A 209 4.45 4.62 9.04
C LYS A 209 3.52 5.48 9.88
N GLN A 210 2.52 4.90 10.52
CA GLN A 210 1.59 5.64 11.38
C GLN A 210 2.32 6.29 12.56
N ASN A 211 3.26 5.57 13.18
CA ASN A 211 4.06 6.10 14.27
C ASN A 211 4.94 7.27 13.84
N THR A 212 5.63 7.13 12.70
CA THR A 212 6.50 8.18 12.13
C THR A 212 5.70 9.42 11.74
N SER A 213 4.58 9.26 11.04
CA SER A 213 3.70 10.35 10.66
C SER A 213 3.16 11.12 11.87
N THR A 214 2.81 10.40 12.94
CA THR A 214 2.34 11.02 14.19
C THR A 214 3.44 11.82 14.88
N ALA A 215 4.68 11.31 14.90
CA ALA A 215 5.81 12.01 15.49
C ALA A 215 6.13 13.32 14.73
N ILE A 216 6.17 13.27 13.40
CA ILE A 216 6.38 14.45 12.54
C ILE A 216 5.28 15.51 12.77
N ARG A 217 4.02 15.09 12.84
CA ARG A 217 2.88 16.00 13.09
C ARG A 217 2.94 16.65 14.47
N ARG A 218 3.37 15.91 15.50
CA ARG A 218 3.57 16.47 16.85
C ARG A 218 4.64 17.56 16.84
N LEU A 219 5.75 17.33 16.14
CA LEU A 219 6.81 18.34 15.99
C LEU A 219 6.34 19.57 15.20
N ALA A 220 5.63 19.36 14.10
CA ALA A 220 5.03 20.44 13.30
C ALA A 220 3.98 21.25 14.10
N GLY A 221 3.24 20.58 14.99
CA GLY A 221 2.26 21.22 15.88
C GLY A 221 2.87 22.09 16.98
N LEU A 222 4.17 21.93 17.28
CA LEU A 222 4.91 22.79 18.22
C LEU A 222 5.30 24.13 17.60
N GLN A 223 5.21 24.28 16.29
CA GLN A 223 5.51 25.53 15.61
C GLN A 223 4.39 26.55 15.91
N PRO A 224 4.71 27.71 16.50
CA PRO A 224 3.71 28.72 16.82
C PRO A 224 3.05 29.21 15.51
N LYS A 225 1.72 29.20 15.48
CA LYS A 225 0.96 29.67 14.32
C LYS A 225 0.88 31.18 14.23
N THR A 226 1.08 31.86 15.35
CA THR A 226 1.05 33.31 15.49
C THR A 226 2.23 33.78 16.30
N ILE A 227 2.72 35.00 16.01
CA ILE A 227 3.73 35.71 16.79
C ILE A 227 3.20 37.10 17.12
N THR A 228 3.63 37.63 18.25
CA THR A 228 3.34 39.01 18.63
C THR A 228 4.50 39.90 18.16
N ILE A 229 4.19 40.86 17.30
CA ILE A 229 5.13 41.89 16.83
C ILE A 229 4.88 43.14 17.64
N VAL A 230 5.95 43.68 18.21
CA VAL A 230 5.94 44.98 18.91
C VAL A 230 6.24 46.07 17.88
N THR A 231 5.25 46.86 17.58
CA THR A 231 5.35 48.04 16.68
C THR A 231 5.28 49.32 17.51
N GLY A 232 5.76 50.43 17.00
CA GLY A 232 5.69 51.72 17.71
C GLY A 232 4.27 52.17 18.12
N SER A 233 3.23 51.51 17.62
CA SER A 233 1.81 51.70 17.92
C SER A 233 1.21 50.68 18.90
N GLY A 234 2.00 49.70 19.38
CA GLY A 234 1.55 48.61 20.29
C GLY A 234 1.88 47.21 19.83
N GLU A 235 1.42 46.22 20.60
CA GLU A 235 1.58 44.79 20.31
C GLU A 235 0.49 44.32 19.31
N GLN A 236 0.92 43.66 18.24
CA GLN A 236 0.03 43.09 17.24
C GLN A 236 0.34 41.62 16.99
N THR A 237 -0.66 40.75 17.14
CA THR A 237 -0.52 39.31 16.85
C THR A 237 -0.75 39.05 15.35
N VAL A 238 0.28 38.51 14.69
CA VAL A 238 0.25 38.21 13.26
C VAL A 238 0.56 36.72 13.01
N PRO A 239 0.00 36.11 11.96
CA PRO A 239 0.39 34.77 11.55
C PRO A 239 1.88 34.70 11.19
N VAL A 240 2.55 33.57 11.54
CA VAL A 240 4.00 33.38 11.23
C VAL A 240 4.27 33.45 9.72
N SER A 241 3.33 33.06 8.87
CA SER A 241 3.44 33.19 7.41
C SER A 241 3.65 34.63 6.93
N TYR A 242 3.25 35.63 7.72
CA TYR A 242 3.43 37.04 7.38
C TYR A 242 4.88 37.54 7.58
N THR A 243 5.66 36.86 8.45
CA THR A 243 7.04 37.29 8.76
C THR A 243 8.03 36.96 7.66
N HIS A 244 7.79 35.87 6.87
CA HIS A 244 8.66 35.51 5.76
C HIS A 244 8.55 36.46 4.55
N LEU A 245 7.43 37.19 4.42
CA LEU A 245 7.22 38.14 3.34
C LEU A 245 7.89 39.52 3.59
N ARG A 246 8.35 39.80 4.81
CA ARG A 246 8.90 41.11 5.19
C ARG A 246 10.39 41.09 5.47
N ALA A 247 11.09 39.97 5.26
CA ALA A 247 12.53 39.82 5.49
C ALA A 247 13.38 40.13 4.24
N HIS A 248 12.82 40.89 3.27
CA HIS A 248 13.53 41.42 2.10
C HIS A 248 13.38 42.95 2.03
#